data_a1b749ed7e781b92cfa11b810fd44cdd
#
_entry.id   a1b749ed7e781b92cfa11b810fd44cdd
#
_cell.length_a   1.000
_cell.length_b   1.000
_cell.length_c   1.000
_cell.angle_alpha   90.00
_cell.angle_beta   90.00
_cell.angle_gamma   90.00
#
_symmetry.space_group_name_H-M   'P 1'
#
loop_
_entity.id
_entity.type
_entity.pdbx_description
1 polymer ?
#
loop_
_entity_poly.entity_id
_entity_poly.type
_entity_poly.pdbx_seq_one_letter_code
_entity_poly.pdbx_strand_id
1 'polypeptide(L)'
;MCRQYTHLRNVPVETAFDEERIADPLMAKGTEKIITPGVPGLVTETYLDTYVMGKLEKTELVSTTADNSVTQVVEYGTLVDSVSQDDTLVSVHRNDDGSGYLTFASGDTMAFSSQVTCNASAYAIHGRTASGRPTAYGNIAVDPSVFPYGTRFYIYTDDGYMTYGMATASDCGTSIKGYKLDLWFDEYSQACAFGRRNCTVFVLS
;
A
#
# COMPACT_ATOMS: atom_id res chain seq x y z
N MET A 1 -71.20 3.78 -20.08
CA MET A 1 -70.43 3.20 -18.95
C MET A 1 -68.96 3.23 -19.31
N CYS A 2 -68.15 3.98 -18.57
CA CYS A 2 -66.68 3.98 -18.73
C CYS A 2 -66.17 2.63 -18.17
N ARG A 3 -65.60 1.76 -19.03
CA ARG A 3 -65.01 0.50 -18.55
C ARG A 3 -63.56 0.79 -18.19
N GLN A 4 -63.26 0.79 -16.89
CA GLN A 4 -61.92 0.84 -16.36
C GLN A 4 -61.61 -0.56 -15.78
N TYR A 5 -60.39 -1.06 -16.04
CA TYR A 5 -59.85 -2.27 -15.44
C TYR A 5 -58.33 -2.11 -15.26
N THR A 6 -57.78 -2.90 -14.39
CA THR A 6 -56.33 -2.92 -14.08
C THR A 6 -55.76 -4.31 -14.42
N HIS A 7 -54.46 -4.33 -14.74
CA HIS A 7 -53.70 -5.54 -15.02
C HIS A 7 -52.33 -5.44 -14.37
N LEU A 8 -51.90 -6.51 -13.67
CA LEU A 8 -50.55 -6.63 -13.15
C LEU A 8 -49.64 -7.23 -14.21
N ARG A 9 -48.50 -6.57 -14.44
CA ARG A 9 -47.50 -7.00 -15.40
C ARG A 9 -46.13 -7.12 -14.70
N ASN A 10 -45.53 -8.30 -14.75
CA ASN A 10 -44.21 -8.56 -14.24
C ASN A 10 -43.16 -8.38 -15.31
N VAL A 11 -42.09 -7.64 -15.02
CA VAL A 11 -40.98 -7.38 -15.93
C VAL A 11 -39.71 -7.83 -15.23
N PRO A 12 -38.97 -8.81 -15.72
CA PRO A 12 -37.64 -9.13 -15.24
C PRO A 12 -36.67 -8.03 -15.69
N VAL A 13 -35.84 -7.55 -14.76
CA VAL A 13 -34.80 -6.54 -15.00
C VAL A 13 -33.49 -7.08 -14.45
N GLU A 14 -32.48 -7.13 -15.31
CA GLU A 14 -31.11 -7.45 -14.87
C GLU A 14 -30.51 -6.27 -14.11
N THR A 15 -29.85 -6.58 -12.98
CA THR A 15 -29.09 -5.63 -12.18
C THR A 15 -27.60 -5.94 -12.33
N ALA A 16 -26.77 -4.90 -12.43
CA ALA A 16 -25.33 -5.07 -12.39
C ALA A 16 -24.90 -5.47 -10.97
N PHE A 17 -23.78 -6.17 -10.85
CA PHE A 17 -23.12 -6.38 -9.57
C PHE A 17 -22.25 -5.18 -9.20
N ASP A 18 -22.05 -4.97 -7.91
CA ASP A 18 -21.09 -4.01 -7.36
C ASP A 18 -19.67 -4.62 -7.33
N GLU A 19 -18.65 -3.76 -7.29
CA GLU A 19 -17.27 -4.15 -7.09
C GLU A 19 -16.73 -3.61 -5.76
N GLU A 20 -16.18 -4.50 -4.94
CA GLU A 20 -15.42 -4.17 -3.73
C GLU A 20 -13.94 -4.44 -3.99
N ARG A 21 -13.06 -3.51 -3.59
CA ARG A 21 -11.60 -3.59 -3.79
C ARG A 21 -10.89 -3.64 -2.45
N ILE A 22 -10.06 -4.67 -2.25
CA ILE A 22 -9.31 -4.92 -1.00
C ILE A 22 -7.81 -4.85 -1.32
N ALA A 23 -7.07 -4.04 -0.55
CA ALA A 23 -5.63 -3.93 -0.70
C ALA A 23 -4.90 -5.13 -0.08
N ASP A 24 -3.99 -5.76 -0.83
CA ASP A 24 -3.06 -6.76 -0.32
C ASP A 24 -1.65 -6.13 -0.20
N PRO A 25 -1.14 -5.94 1.03
CA PRO A 25 0.15 -5.30 1.29
C PRO A 25 1.36 -6.12 0.86
N LEU A 26 1.19 -7.40 0.55
CA LEU A 26 2.26 -8.32 0.13
C LEU A 26 2.17 -8.73 -1.34
N MET A 27 1.12 -8.33 -2.03
CA MET A 27 0.99 -8.53 -3.47
C MET A 27 1.62 -7.35 -4.22
N ALA A 28 2.38 -7.64 -5.29
CA ALA A 28 3.07 -6.63 -6.08
C ALA A 28 2.09 -5.58 -6.65
N LYS A 29 2.44 -4.30 -6.53
CA LYS A 29 1.64 -3.18 -7.07
C LYS A 29 1.40 -3.36 -8.56
N GLY A 30 0.15 -3.12 -8.99
CA GLY A 30 -0.28 -3.31 -10.37
C GLY A 30 -0.74 -4.73 -10.71
N THR A 31 -0.76 -5.65 -9.73
CA THR A 31 -1.41 -6.95 -9.86
C THR A 31 -2.78 -6.94 -9.22
N GLU A 32 -3.69 -7.72 -9.76
CA GLU A 32 -5.06 -7.88 -9.25
C GLU A 32 -5.47 -9.35 -9.29
N LYS A 33 -6.34 -9.73 -8.37
CA LYS A 33 -6.90 -11.07 -8.27
C LYS A 33 -8.37 -11.00 -7.88
N ILE A 34 -9.23 -11.66 -8.65
CA ILE A 34 -10.64 -11.79 -8.31
C ILE A 34 -10.77 -12.86 -7.23
N ILE A 35 -11.21 -12.48 -6.05
CA ILE A 35 -11.48 -13.39 -4.91
C ILE A 35 -12.88 -13.97 -5.03
N THR A 36 -13.86 -13.10 -5.31
CA THR A 36 -15.25 -13.50 -5.54
C THR A 36 -15.68 -12.95 -6.89
N PRO A 37 -16.04 -13.80 -7.86
CA PRO A 37 -16.59 -13.33 -9.13
C PRO A 37 -17.93 -12.64 -8.90
N GLY A 38 -18.14 -11.49 -9.56
CA GLY A 38 -19.42 -10.81 -9.59
C GLY A 38 -20.45 -11.61 -10.40
N VAL A 39 -21.68 -11.60 -9.95
CA VAL A 39 -22.80 -12.23 -10.68
C VAL A 39 -23.90 -11.18 -10.83
N PRO A 40 -24.32 -10.87 -12.07
CA PRO A 40 -25.48 -10.01 -12.30
C PRO A 40 -26.72 -10.58 -11.60
N GLY A 41 -27.50 -9.69 -11.02
CA GLY A 41 -28.76 -10.06 -10.37
C GLY A 41 -29.94 -10.02 -11.33
N LEU A 42 -31.06 -10.49 -10.84
CA LEU A 42 -32.35 -10.39 -11.53
C LEU A 42 -33.40 -9.94 -10.51
N VAL A 43 -33.98 -8.79 -10.73
CA VAL A 43 -35.16 -8.31 -10.01
C VAL A 43 -36.40 -8.44 -10.89
N THR A 44 -37.57 -8.66 -10.26
CA THR A 44 -38.85 -8.59 -10.93
C THR A 44 -39.58 -7.34 -10.49
N GLU A 45 -39.78 -6.43 -11.42
CA GLU A 45 -40.63 -5.26 -11.23
C GLU A 45 -42.07 -5.60 -11.58
N THR A 46 -42.99 -5.34 -10.65
CA THR A 46 -44.43 -5.54 -10.86
C THR A 46 -45.09 -4.20 -11.10
N TYR A 47 -45.71 -4.04 -12.26
CA TYR A 47 -46.41 -2.84 -12.65
C TYR A 47 -47.91 -3.06 -12.59
N LEU A 48 -48.67 -2.04 -12.20
CA LEU A 48 -50.11 -1.94 -12.30
C LEU A 48 -50.44 -1.04 -13.47
N ASP A 49 -50.91 -1.66 -14.58
CA ASP A 49 -51.39 -0.97 -15.76
C ASP A 49 -52.88 -0.71 -15.63
N THR A 50 -53.31 0.54 -15.75
CA THR A 50 -54.73 0.97 -15.71
C THR A 50 -55.22 1.29 -17.13
N TYR A 51 -56.29 0.64 -17.52
CA TYR A 51 -56.91 0.82 -18.83
C TYR A 51 -58.29 1.47 -18.71
N VAL A 52 -58.55 2.46 -19.56
CA VAL A 52 -59.85 3.11 -19.71
C VAL A 52 -60.32 2.97 -21.16
N MET A 53 -61.49 2.36 -21.36
CA MET A 53 -62.06 2.07 -22.67
C MET A 53 -61.09 1.29 -23.60
N GLY A 54 -60.27 0.40 -23.00
CA GLY A 54 -59.31 -0.43 -23.72
C GLY A 54 -57.97 0.25 -24.03
N LYS A 55 -57.78 1.53 -23.65
CA LYS A 55 -56.55 2.27 -23.84
C LYS A 55 -55.78 2.34 -22.51
N LEU A 56 -54.45 2.12 -22.56
CA LEU A 56 -53.58 2.28 -21.39
C LEU A 56 -53.52 3.77 -21.01
N GLU A 57 -53.96 4.08 -19.78
CA GLU A 57 -54.02 5.45 -19.26
C GLU A 57 -52.87 5.69 -18.25
N LYS A 58 -52.48 4.64 -17.45
CA LYS A 58 -51.52 4.79 -16.37
C LYS A 58 -50.75 3.48 -16.14
N THR A 59 -49.43 3.59 -15.86
CA THR A 59 -48.59 2.49 -15.40
C THR A 59 -47.93 2.93 -14.09
N GLU A 60 -48.02 2.14 -13.05
CA GLU A 60 -47.43 2.39 -11.75
C GLU A 60 -46.58 1.19 -11.32
N LEU A 61 -45.34 1.45 -10.87
CA LEU A 61 -44.52 0.43 -10.22
C LEU A 61 -45.09 0.18 -8.82
N VAL A 62 -45.53 -1.05 -8.54
CA VAL A 62 -46.15 -1.39 -7.25
C VAL A 62 -45.24 -2.22 -6.35
N SER A 63 -44.32 -2.98 -6.93
CA SER A 63 -43.31 -3.72 -6.14
C SER A 63 -42.09 -4.08 -6.99
N THR A 64 -40.97 -4.29 -6.31
CA THR A 64 -39.72 -4.84 -6.88
C THR A 64 -39.27 -5.94 -5.91
N THR A 65 -38.86 -7.09 -6.45
CA THR A 65 -38.22 -8.13 -5.63
C THR A 65 -36.85 -7.69 -5.15
N ALA A 66 -36.30 -8.36 -4.11
CA ALA A 66 -34.93 -8.14 -3.70
C ALA A 66 -33.94 -8.46 -4.86
N ASP A 67 -32.89 -7.65 -4.96
CA ASP A 67 -31.76 -7.92 -5.84
C ASP A 67 -30.97 -9.12 -5.29
N ASN A 68 -30.63 -10.06 -6.18
CA ASN A 68 -29.83 -11.23 -5.87
C ASN A 68 -28.45 -11.20 -6.55
N SER A 69 -28.00 -10.02 -7.00
CA SER A 69 -26.64 -9.85 -7.50
C SER A 69 -25.58 -10.23 -6.44
N VAL A 70 -24.45 -10.69 -6.91
CA VAL A 70 -23.29 -11.00 -6.04
C VAL A 70 -22.20 -10.00 -6.33
N THR A 71 -21.78 -9.27 -5.31
CA THR A 71 -20.66 -8.30 -5.39
C THR A 71 -19.39 -8.99 -5.82
N GLN A 72 -18.69 -8.44 -6.82
CA GLN A 72 -17.34 -8.86 -7.16
C GLN A 72 -16.36 -8.35 -6.10
N VAL A 73 -15.48 -9.22 -5.61
CA VAL A 73 -14.39 -8.83 -4.71
C VAL A 73 -13.06 -8.97 -5.45
N VAL A 74 -12.34 -7.86 -5.59
CA VAL A 74 -11.02 -7.79 -6.24
C VAL A 74 -9.98 -7.42 -5.21
N GLU A 75 -8.98 -8.27 -5.04
CA GLU A 75 -7.77 -7.99 -4.28
C GLU A 75 -6.75 -7.31 -5.20
N TYR A 76 -6.13 -6.20 -4.75
CA TYR A 76 -5.12 -5.49 -5.52
C TYR A 76 -3.85 -5.26 -4.72
N GLY A 77 -2.69 -5.37 -5.40
CA GLY A 77 -1.38 -5.27 -4.78
C GLY A 77 -0.95 -3.83 -4.51
N THR A 78 -0.28 -3.65 -3.36
CA THR A 78 0.32 -2.35 -2.95
C THR A 78 1.82 -2.45 -2.69
N LEU A 79 2.43 -3.65 -2.75
CA LEU A 79 3.85 -3.88 -2.50
C LEU A 79 4.72 -3.28 -3.61
N VAL A 80 5.67 -2.45 -3.21
CA VAL A 80 6.68 -1.83 -4.10
C VAL A 80 8.10 -2.12 -3.60
N ASP A 81 9.07 -2.03 -4.52
CA ASP A 81 10.49 -2.18 -4.19
C ASP A 81 11.11 -0.90 -3.61
N SER A 82 10.52 0.26 -3.84
CA SER A 82 11.01 1.54 -3.35
C SER A 82 9.89 2.56 -3.28
N VAL A 83 10.03 3.50 -2.35
CA VAL A 83 9.15 4.67 -2.22
C VAL A 83 9.92 5.95 -2.48
N SER A 84 9.21 7.03 -2.76
CA SER A 84 9.80 8.36 -2.82
C SER A 84 10.41 8.75 -1.47
N GLN A 85 11.48 9.55 -1.50
CA GLN A 85 12.10 10.08 -0.27
C GLN A 85 11.14 10.98 0.53
N ASP A 86 10.17 11.59 -0.13
CA ASP A 86 9.16 12.46 0.48
C ASP A 86 7.91 11.69 0.95
N ASP A 87 7.83 10.38 0.68
CA ASP A 87 6.69 9.58 1.11
C ASP A 87 6.79 9.24 2.59
N THR A 88 5.75 9.56 3.32
CA THR A 88 5.73 9.47 4.78
C THR A 88 5.31 8.07 5.23
N LEU A 89 6.09 7.46 6.12
CA LEU A 89 5.72 6.23 6.81
C LEU A 89 4.51 6.49 7.73
N VAL A 90 3.42 5.77 7.48
CA VAL A 90 2.16 5.89 8.24
C VAL A 90 2.04 4.82 9.30
N SER A 91 2.37 3.57 8.96
CA SER A 91 2.25 2.46 9.91
C SER A 91 3.27 1.36 9.65
N VAL A 92 3.50 0.55 10.67
CA VAL A 92 4.37 -0.62 10.64
C VAL A 92 3.57 -1.83 11.11
N HIS A 93 3.39 -2.80 10.24
CA HIS A 93 2.81 -4.10 10.60
C HIS A 93 3.93 -5.10 10.89
N ARG A 94 3.83 -5.82 12.00
CA ARG A 94 4.82 -6.81 12.44
C ARG A 94 4.18 -8.17 12.61
N ASN A 95 4.84 -9.17 12.07
CA ASN A 95 4.51 -10.59 12.27
C ASN A 95 5.24 -11.12 13.53
N ASP A 96 4.80 -12.27 14.03
CA ASP A 96 5.41 -12.92 15.21
C ASP A 96 6.85 -13.36 14.98
N ASP A 97 7.26 -13.58 13.73
CA ASP A 97 8.64 -13.94 13.34
C ASP A 97 9.59 -12.74 13.20
N GLY A 98 9.09 -11.52 13.44
CA GLY A 98 9.85 -10.28 13.35
C GLY A 98 9.92 -9.65 11.96
N SER A 99 9.38 -10.31 10.94
CA SER A 99 9.13 -9.74 9.60
C SER A 99 7.89 -8.83 9.60
N GLY A 100 7.59 -8.22 8.46
CA GLY A 100 6.39 -7.43 8.32
C GLY A 100 6.41 -6.53 7.09
N TYR A 101 5.57 -5.49 7.14
CA TYR A 101 5.56 -4.48 6.09
C TYR A 101 5.34 -3.07 6.65
N LEU A 102 5.87 -2.10 5.90
CA LEU A 102 5.69 -0.67 6.10
C LEU A 102 4.56 -0.19 5.20
N THR A 103 3.72 0.71 5.67
CA THR A 103 2.68 1.37 4.87
C THR A 103 2.98 2.86 4.80
N PHE A 104 2.94 3.42 3.60
CA PHE A 104 3.25 4.82 3.31
C PHE A 104 1.98 5.63 3.00
N ALA A 105 2.10 6.96 3.03
CA ALA A 105 0.99 7.87 2.80
C ALA A 105 0.41 7.76 1.37
N SER A 106 1.21 7.33 0.40
CA SER A 106 0.77 6.99 -0.95
C SER A 106 -0.18 5.79 -1.01
N GLY A 107 -0.26 4.99 0.06
CA GLY A 107 -0.92 3.67 0.10
C GLY A 107 0.00 2.52 -0.32
N ASP A 108 1.22 2.80 -0.72
CA ASP A 108 2.21 1.78 -1.07
C ASP A 108 2.73 1.06 0.19
N THR A 109 3.19 -0.17 0.00
CA THR A 109 3.77 -0.97 1.07
C THR A 109 5.15 -1.48 0.70
N MET A 110 6.01 -1.72 1.71
CA MET A 110 7.32 -2.35 1.54
C MET A 110 7.51 -3.44 2.58
N ALA A 111 7.84 -4.63 2.15
CA ALA A 111 8.13 -5.74 3.04
C ALA A 111 9.52 -5.60 3.69
N PHE A 112 9.63 -6.00 4.96
CA PHE A 112 10.90 -6.14 5.65
C PHE A 112 11.03 -7.53 6.30
N SER A 113 12.25 -8.03 6.34
CA SER A 113 12.58 -9.31 6.95
C SER A 113 12.88 -9.20 8.45
N SER A 114 13.35 -8.04 8.89
CA SER A 114 13.65 -7.79 10.30
C SER A 114 13.71 -6.30 10.62
N GLN A 115 13.52 -5.99 11.90
CA GLN A 115 13.72 -4.66 12.48
C GLN A 115 14.83 -4.74 13.52
N VAL A 116 15.78 -3.82 13.46
CA VAL A 116 16.89 -3.71 14.43
C VAL A 116 17.10 -2.27 14.85
N THR A 117 17.69 -2.08 16.04
CA THR A 117 18.16 -0.76 16.47
C THR A 117 19.65 -0.64 16.21
N CYS A 118 20.06 0.40 15.49
CA CYS A 118 21.45 0.69 15.19
C CYS A 118 21.87 2.04 15.78
N ASN A 119 23.14 2.15 16.18
CA ASN A 119 23.73 3.44 16.52
C ASN A 119 24.34 4.06 15.27
N ALA A 120 23.76 5.13 14.77
CA ALA A 120 24.16 5.80 13.54
C ALA A 120 25.00 7.06 13.83
N SER A 121 26.10 7.21 13.11
CA SER A 121 26.85 8.45 12.93
C SER A 121 26.61 9.00 11.51
N ALA A 122 27.25 10.11 11.17
CA ALA A 122 27.11 10.73 9.86
C ALA A 122 28.43 11.23 9.31
N TYR A 123 28.58 11.20 7.99
CA TYR A 123 29.73 11.71 7.26
C TYR A 123 29.31 12.41 5.96
N ALA A 124 30.22 13.24 5.41
CA ALA A 124 29.99 14.04 4.21
C ALA A 124 31.22 14.03 3.27
N ILE A 125 31.86 12.87 3.13
CA ILE A 125 33.02 12.74 2.24
C ILE A 125 32.54 12.33 0.86
N HIS A 126 32.91 13.11 -0.17
CA HIS A 126 32.61 12.81 -1.55
C HIS A 126 33.65 11.88 -2.16
N GLY A 127 33.21 10.88 -2.93
CA GLY A 127 34.13 9.94 -3.57
C GLY A 127 33.43 8.64 -3.97
N ARG A 128 34.09 7.52 -3.70
CA ARG A 128 33.55 6.18 -3.92
C ARG A 128 33.53 5.39 -2.62
N THR A 129 32.45 4.68 -2.43
CA THR A 129 32.26 3.72 -1.34
C THR A 129 33.11 2.46 -1.56
N ALA A 130 33.28 1.64 -0.53
CA ALA A 130 34.01 0.38 -0.63
C ALA A 130 33.39 -0.61 -1.63
N SER A 131 32.09 -0.54 -1.91
CA SER A 131 31.43 -1.33 -2.96
C SER A 131 31.62 -0.76 -4.37
N GLY A 132 32.33 0.38 -4.54
CA GLY A 132 32.59 1.02 -5.81
C GLY A 132 31.52 2.00 -6.30
N ARG A 133 30.41 2.16 -5.56
CA ARG A 133 29.37 3.15 -5.87
C ARG A 133 29.85 4.56 -5.53
N PRO A 134 29.33 5.62 -6.19
CA PRO A 134 29.58 6.98 -5.70
C PRO A 134 28.96 7.17 -4.31
N THR A 135 29.60 8.00 -3.49
CA THR A 135 28.96 8.48 -2.27
C THR A 135 27.75 9.34 -2.65
N ALA A 136 26.61 9.05 -2.08
CA ALA A 136 25.34 9.74 -2.33
C ALA A 136 24.37 9.47 -1.17
N TYR A 137 23.36 10.30 -1.03
CA TYR A 137 22.27 10.05 -0.06
C TYR A 137 21.66 8.67 -0.30
N GLY A 138 21.49 7.92 0.78
CA GLY A 138 21.03 6.53 0.73
C GLY A 138 22.17 5.50 0.55
N ASN A 139 23.39 5.87 0.19
CA ASN A 139 24.55 4.95 0.21
C ASN A 139 25.28 5.08 1.55
N ILE A 140 25.15 4.07 2.42
CA ILE A 140 25.61 4.14 3.81
C ILE A 140 26.73 3.15 4.10
N ALA A 141 27.55 3.47 5.13
CA ALA A 141 28.54 2.53 5.64
C ALA A 141 27.95 1.66 6.75
N VAL A 142 28.32 0.39 6.72
CA VAL A 142 27.86 -0.67 7.62
C VAL A 142 29.01 -1.61 8.01
N ASP A 143 28.75 -2.56 8.88
CA ASP A 143 29.58 -3.74 9.04
C ASP A 143 29.13 -4.81 8.01
N PRO A 144 29.94 -5.13 6.96
CA PRO A 144 29.54 -6.10 5.96
C PRO A 144 29.37 -7.54 6.45
N SER A 145 29.90 -7.84 7.66
CA SER A 145 29.67 -9.14 8.31
C SER A 145 28.28 -9.27 8.94
N VAL A 146 27.61 -8.15 9.19
CA VAL A 146 26.23 -8.08 9.72
C VAL A 146 25.25 -7.76 8.59
N PHE A 147 25.60 -6.78 7.78
CA PHE A 147 24.78 -6.32 6.64
C PHE A 147 25.62 -6.39 5.36
N PRO A 148 25.52 -7.45 4.57
CA PRO A 148 26.24 -7.57 3.28
C PRO A 148 25.95 -6.37 2.36
N TYR A 149 26.93 -6.00 1.51
CA TYR A 149 26.71 -4.94 0.51
C TYR A 149 25.51 -5.26 -0.38
N GLY A 150 24.69 -4.26 -0.66
CA GLY A 150 23.44 -4.38 -1.36
C GLY A 150 22.22 -4.58 -0.45
N THR A 151 22.41 -4.87 0.84
CA THR A 151 21.29 -4.89 1.80
C THR A 151 20.58 -3.53 1.78
N ARG A 152 19.26 -3.57 1.68
CA ARG A 152 18.40 -2.38 1.60
C ARG A 152 17.73 -2.14 2.93
N PHE A 153 17.54 -0.86 3.25
CA PHE A 153 16.98 -0.44 4.53
C PHE A 153 15.97 0.67 4.35
N TYR A 154 15.06 0.77 5.33
CA TYR A 154 14.34 2.00 5.64
C TYR A 154 14.71 2.42 7.06
N ILE A 155 15.11 3.69 7.26
CA ILE A 155 15.74 4.16 8.49
C ILE A 155 15.07 5.43 8.98
N TYR A 156 14.78 5.50 10.29
CA TYR A 156 14.43 6.73 10.99
C TYR A 156 15.10 6.79 12.36
N THR A 157 15.27 8.02 12.88
CA THR A 157 15.87 8.24 14.21
C THR A 157 14.86 8.04 15.32
N ASP A 158 15.24 7.37 16.40
CA ASP A 158 14.35 7.02 17.51
C ASP A 158 13.88 8.26 18.30
N ASP A 159 14.67 9.37 18.23
CA ASP A 159 14.35 10.65 18.87
C ASP A 159 13.43 11.56 18.02
N GLY A 160 13.00 11.08 16.85
CA GLY A 160 12.15 11.84 15.93
C GLY A 160 12.86 12.98 15.20
N TYR A 161 14.21 13.04 15.25
CA TYR A 161 14.96 14.10 14.58
C TYR A 161 14.76 14.09 13.08
N MET A 162 14.81 12.90 12.44
CA MET A 162 14.55 12.76 11.01
C MET A 162 14.19 11.33 10.60
N THR A 163 13.53 11.20 9.46
CA THR A 163 13.49 9.99 8.66
C THR A 163 14.58 10.08 7.59
N TYR A 164 15.60 9.21 7.68
CA TYR A 164 16.62 9.10 6.63
C TYR A 164 16.05 8.40 5.40
N GLY A 165 15.04 7.55 5.58
CA GLY A 165 14.34 6.88 4.49
C GLY A 165 15.10 5.70 3.92
N MET A 166 15.02 5.55 2.58
CA MET A 166 15.64 4.45 1.84
C MET A 166 17.17 4.52 1.88
N ALA A 167 17.80 3.38 2.22
CA ALA A 167 19.26 3.27 2.24
C ALA A 167 19.74 1.91 1.71
N THR A 168 21.01 1.86 1.28
CA THR A 168 21.67 0.65 0.80
C THR A 168 23.06 0.54 1.44
N ALA A 169 23.38 -0.64 1.97
CA ALA A 169 24.72 -0.99 2.41
C ALA A 169 25.69 -0.90 1.24
N SER A 170 26.56 0.10 1.21
CA SER A 170 27.47 0.37 0.08
C SER A 170 28.89 0.62 0.51
N ASP A 171 29.11 0.96 1.77
CA ASP A 171 30.41 1.33 2.30
C ASP A 171 30.72 0.59 3.61
N CYS A 172 31.95 0.72 4.08
CA CYS A 172 32.36 0.21 5.40
C CYS A 172 33.38 1.17 6.02
N GLY A 173 33.57 1.05 7.33
CA GLY A 173 34.58 1.80 8.07
C GLY A 173 35.21 0.94 9.16
N THR A 174 36.46 1.29 9.53
CA THR A 174 37.18 0.57 10.60
C THR A 174 36.46 0.64 11.94
N SER A 175 35.75 1.74 12.20
CA SER A 175 34.96 1.98 13.42
C SER A 175 33.49 1.56 13.32
N ILE A 176 33.01 1.20 12.11
CA ILE A 176 31.63 0.82 11.85
C ILE A 176 31.56 -0.71 11.98
N LYS A 177 31.23 -1.18 13.19
CA LYS A 177 31.19 -2.61 13.53
C LYS A 177 29.90 -2.98 14.26
N GLY A 178 29.40 -4.20 13.98
CA GLY A 178 28.13 -4.68 14.52
C GLY A 178 26.95 -3.85 14.03
N TYR A 179 26.07 -3.48 14.93
CA TYR A 179 24.89 -2.66 14.65
C TYR A 179 25.21 -1.15 14.68
N LYS A 180 26.28 -0.75 13.98
CA LYS A 180 26.60 0.64 13.74
C LYS A 180 26.44 0.99 12.29
N LEU A 181 25.96 2.19 12.01
CA LEU A 181 25.81 2.75 10.68
C LEU A 181 26.56 4.09 10.59
N ASP A 182 26.98 4.48 9.37
CA ASP A 182 27.46 5.81 9.08
C ASP A 182 26.70 6.34 7.86
N LEU A 183 25.84 7.34 8.11
CA LEU A 183 24.90 7.86 7.14
C LEU A 183 25.56 8.96 6.34
N TRP A 184 25.47 8.90 5.02
CA TRP A 184 26.05 9.93 4.17
C TRP A 184 25.11 11.12 4.00
N PHE A 185 25.68 12.33 4.11
CA PHE A 185 25.02 13.60 3.83
C PHE A 185 25.85 14.38 2.80
N ASP A 186 25.19 15.23 2.01
CA ASP A 186 25.89 16.03 1.00
C ASP A 186 26.76 17.12 1.66
N GLU A 187 26.24 17.76 2.71
CA GLU A 187 26.90 18.86 3.39
C GLU A 187 27.47 18.43 4.75
N TYR A 188 28.71 18.87 5.04
CA TYR A 188 29.37 18.62 6.31
C TYR A 188 28.56 19.17 7.52
N SER A 189 27.88 20.31 7.34
CA SER A 189 27.01 20.91 8.35
C SER A 189 25.84 20.00 8.72
N GLN A 190 25.26 19.28 7.75
CA GLN A 190 24.19 18.32 7.96
C GLN A 190 24.69 17.10 8.76
N ALA A 191 25.86 16.57 8.41
CA ALA A 191 26.48 15.47 9.14
C ALA A 191 26.80 15.86 10.58
N CYS A 192 27.33 17.08 10.80
CA CYS A 192 27.56 17.61 12.15
C CYS A 192 26.26 17.76 12.96
N ALA A 193 25.18 18.27 12.34
CA ALA A 193 23.89 18.45 12.99
C ALA A 193 23.23 17.10 13.32
N PHE A 194 23.41 16.08 12.47
CA PHE A 194 22.96 14.73 12.75
C PHE A 194 23.68 14.15 13.97
N GLY A 195 25.01 14.32 14.06
CA GLY A 195 25.84 13.83 15.16
C GLY A 195 25.80 12.30 15.29
N ARG A 196 25.36 11.81 16.45
CA ARG A 196 25.21 10.37 16.71
C ARG A 196 23.88 10.08 17.38
N ARG A 197 23.10 9.15 16.80
CA ARG A 197 21.74 8.84 17.24
C ARG A 197 21.46 7.35 17.16
N ASN A 198 20.52 6.88 17.98
CA ASN A 198 19.91 5.58 17.77
C ASN A 198 18.85 5.69 16.69
N CYS A 199 18.82 4.68 15.83
CA CYS A 199 17.91 4.60 14.71
C CYS A 199 17.19 3.26 14.71
N THR A 200 15.91 3.29 14.39
CA THR A 200 15.17 2.10 14.00
C THR A 200 15.44 1.84 12.51
N VAL A 201 15.85 0.62 12.22
CA VAL A 201 16.28 0.16 10.88
C VAL A 201 15.47 -1.06 10.48
N PHE A 202 14.74 -0.96 9.40
CA PHE A 202 14.07 -2.10 8.77
C PHE A 202 14.96 -2.65 7.66
N VAL A 203 15.27 -3.94 7.73
CA VAL A 203 15.99 -4.65 6.67
C VAL A 203 14.96 -5.10 5.65
N LEU A 204 14.95 -4.49 4.47
CA LEU A 204 13.95 -4.73 3.42
C LEU A 204 14.18 -6.08 2.73
N SER A 205 13.08 -6.70 2.33
CA SER A 205 13.07 -7.98 1.61
C SER A 205 13.32 -7.81 0.12
#